data_cc82551f011c651e6f43ceae0ea216d0
#
_entry.id   cc82551f011c651e6f43ceae0ea216d0
#
_cell.length_a   1.000
_cell.length_b   1.000
_cell.length_c   1.000
_cell.angle_alpha   90.00
_cell.angle_beta   90.00
_cell.angle_gamma   90.00
#
_symmetry.space_group_name_H-M   'P 1'
#
loop_
_entity.id
_entity.type
_entity.pdbx_description
1 polymer ?
#
loop_
_entity_poly.entity_id
_entity_poly.type
_entity_poly.pdbx_seq_one_letter_code
_entity_poly.pdbx_strand_id
1 'polypeptide(L)'
;MDLLAQIGGPLAALGVVGLLLGRGRAVRLGGLLLMTCGGWLAATTFIPHTGVVPFAAVALLVSVTVAALVVVLRRWPVLLAVLALACVPARLPFKLSDSIYNSFVLLYVVITAATVVLALEIYRGDKRSRELGPLTWPLVGFVVWSAVSLLWSIDVRRGSTELDAALLPFTFLALALARLRWSPRLLKGLLIQLVSMALVFALIGVYQYKTGEIYWNPKVINSNAYAPFFRVNSVFWDPSIYGRFLVLAILACLVFVVTRAGRPWLAVSIVTIAVLWLGLALSFSQSSFTALVVGVIAAALVAWRRRAAVPLLALSMLIVPIALATPQARAKILNGSKYDLNSITSARSTLVEHGLKIAVRHPVIGVGMGGFRKAYAELEGMSGKNLRKAASHTTPVTVAAEEGIVGFGLFVWLLTASLLVTYRRAGPSFPGRVQLVCALALTAIAVQSLFYADFFEDPMTWGFLAIAVAAPLALPVSRPALSGDGDPAGTQPQ
;
A
#
# COMPACT_ATOMS: atom_id res chain seq x y z
N MET A 1 1.33 -31.56 1.66
CA MET A 1 1.78 -30.18 1.34
C MET A 1 1.24 -29.16 2.33
N ASP A 2 -0.01 -29.28 2.74
CA ASP A 2 -0.60 -28.33 3.70
C ASP A 2 0.13 -28.28 5.03
N LEU A 3 0.59 -29.44 5.57
CA LEU A 3 1.36 -29.46 6.82
C LEU A 3 2.69 -28.71 6.72
N LEU A 4 3.40 -28.80 5.60
CA LEU A 4 4.66 -28.07 5.40
C LEU A 4 4.40 -26.55 5.38
N ALA A 5 3.33 -26.12 4.72
CA ALA A 5 2.95 -24.72 4.68
C ALA A 5 2.47 -24.20 6.04
N GLN A 6 1.73 -25.01 6.79
CA GLN A 6 1.33 -24.68 8.15
C GLN A 6 2.54 -24.49 9.10
N ILE A 7 3.59 -25.31 8.94
CA ILE A 7 4.86 -25.14 9.69
C ILE A 7 5.62 -23.93 9.18
N GLY A 8 5.53 -23.63 7.87
CA GLY A 8 6.21 -22.50 7.24
C GLY A 8 5.84 -21.15 7.85
N GLY A 9 4.56 -20.94 8.18
CA GLY A 9 4.08 -19.72 8.83
C GLY A 9 4.78 -19.39 10.13
N PRO A 10 4.76 -20.25 11.16
CA PRO A 10 5.48 -20.03 12.41
C PRO A 10 6.98 -19.86 12.26
N LEU A 11 7.61 -20.60 11.34
CA LEU A 11 9.03 -20.40 11.04
C LEU A 11 9.30 -19.01 10.47
N ALA A 12 8.48 -18.55 9.55
CA ALA A 12 8.57 -17.19 9.02
C ALA A 12 8.33 -16.16 10.13
N ALA A 13 7.36 -16.38 11.02
CA ALA A 13 7.08 -15.53 12.18
C ALA A 13 8.29 -15.40 13.11
N LEU A 14 8.92 -16.51 13.47
CA LEU A 14 10.18 -16.51 14.25
C LEU A 14 11.28 -15.76 13.51
N GLY A 15 11.34 -15.93 12.20
CA GLY A 15 12.27 -15.21 11.32
C GLY A 15 12.07 -13.69 11.38
N VAL A 16 10.82 -13.22 11.31
CA VAL A 16 10.45 -11.80 11.42
C VAL A 16 10.89 -11.23 12.78
N VAL A 17 10.63 -11.94 13.88
CA VAL A 17 11.06 -11.55 15.23
C VAL A 17 12.59 -11.44 15.29
N GLY A 18 13.31 -12.47 14.83
CA GLY A 18 14.78 -12.48 14.83
C GLY A 18 15.39 -11.36 13.99
N LEU A 19 14.81 -11.08 12.82
CA LEU A 19 15.31 -10.05 11.90
C LEU A 19 15.04 -8.63 12.41
N LEU A 20 13.80 -8.33 12.84
CA LEU A 20 13.37 -6.96 13.18
C LEU A 20 13.65 -6.57 14.63
N LEU A 21 13.62 -7.51 15.57
CA LEU A 21 13.86 -7.26 17.01
C LEU A 21 15.23 -7.70 17.48
N GLY A 22 15.90 -8.59 16.75
CA GLY A 22 17.22 -9.12 17.11
C GLY A 22 18.29 -8.02 17.15
N ARG A 23 19.17 -8.07 18.18
CA ARG A 23 20.28 -7.12 18.35
C ARG A 23 21.62 -7.68 17.86
N GLY A 24 21.78 -8.99 17.85
CA GLY A 24 23.01 -9.65 17.46
C GLY A 24 23.02 -10.04 15.97
N ARG A 25 24.21 -10.00 15.33
CA ARG A 25 24.40 -10.42 13.93
C ARG A 25 23.86 -11.84 13.67
N ALA A 26 24.22 -12.79 14.55
CA ALA A 26 23.78 -14.18 14.39
C ALA A 26 22.25 -14.32 14.48
N VAL A 27 21.61 -13.63 15.43
CA VAL A 27 20.14 -13.65 15.60
C VAL A 27 19.45 -13.09 14.37
N ARG A 28 19.94 -11.97 13.81
CA ARG A 28 19.34 -11.33 12.63
C ARG A 28 19.54 -12.17 11.36
N LEU A 29 20.73 -12.76 11.16
CA LEU A 29 20.98 -13.68 10.05
C LEU A 29 20.15 -14.96 10.19
N GLY A 30 20.09 -15.53 11.40
CA GLY A 30 19.21 -16.66 11.70
C GLY A 30 17.73 -16.31 11.44
N GLY A 31 17.29 -15.11 11.84
CA GLY A 31 15.95 -14.59 11.55
C GLY A 31 15.69 -14.49 10.05
N LEU A 32 16.63 -13.95 9.28
CA LEU A 32 16.52 -13.88 7.82
C LEU A 32 16.40 -15.27 7.19
N LEU A 33 17.21 -16.22 7.62
CA LEU A 33 17.15 -17.61 7.15
C LEU A 33 15.82 -18.27 7.50
N LEU A 34 15.35 -18.13 8.75
CA LEU A 34 14.06 -18.68 9.16
C LEU A 34 12.90 -18.06 8.39
N MET A 35 12.93 -16.74 8.16
CA MET A 35 11.90 -16.06 7.39
C MET A 35 11.85 -16.54 5.93
N THR A 36 13.02 -16.71 5.29
CA THR A 36 13.09 -17.22 3.91
C THR A 36 12.74 -18.70 3.82
N CYS A 37 13.22 -19.54 4.75
CA CYS A 37 12.88 -20.96 4.80
C CYS A 37 11.38 -21.17 5.09
N GLY A 38 10.82 -20.40 6.03
CA GLY A 38 9.40 -20.45 6.36
C GLY A 38 8.52 -20.06 5.18
N GLY A 39 8.86 -18.99 4.47
CA GLY A 39 8.20 -18.59 3.23
C GLY A 39 8.34 -19.67 2.15
N TRP A 40 9.52 -20.25 1.95
CA TRP A 40 9.71 -21.35 1.00
C TRP A 40 8.84 -22.57 1.32
N LEU A 41 8.71 -22.95 2.60
CA LEU A 41 7.81 -24.03 3.02
C LEU A 41 6.34 -23.67 2.78
N ALA A 42 5.93 -22.42 3.05
CA ALA A 42 4.60 -21.93 2.76
C ALA A 42 4.29 -21.98 1.25
N ALA A 43 5.26 -21.62 0.40
CA ALA A 43 5.14 -21.64 -1.06
C ALA A 43 4.93 -23.02 -1.67
N THR A 44 5.21 -24.11 -0.96
CA THR A 44 5.05 -25.49 -1.48
C THR A 44 3.61 -25.83 -1.91
N THR A 45 2.62 -25.09 -1.40
CA THR A 45 1.20 -25.31 -1.74
C THR A 45 0.79 -24.75 -3.10
N PHE A 46 1.57 -23.83 -3.67
CA PHE A 46 1.19 -23.17 -4.93
C PHE A 46 2.29 -23.17 -6.00
N ILE A 47 3.47 -23.73 -5.72
CA ILE A 47 4.51 -23.91 -6.73
C ILE A 47 4.00 -24.87 -7.81
N PRO A 48 3.94 -24.44 -9.09
CA PRO A 48 3.47 -25.31 -10.14
C PRO A 48 4.51 -26.41 -10.45
N HIS A 49 4.03 -27.63 -10.69
CA HIS A 49 4.83 -28.74 -11.20
C HIS A 49 5.07 -28.55 -12.71
N THR A 50 5.86 -27.53 -13.07
CA THR A 50 6.29 -27.27 -14.44
C THR A 50 7.50 -28.14 -14.79
N GLY A 51 7.72 -28.38 -16.08
CA GLY A 51 8.90 -29.14 -16.51
C GLY A 51 10.21 -28.51 -16.02
N VAL A 52 11.18 -29.35 -15.69
CA VAL A 52 12.45 -28.96 -15.05
C VAL A 52 13.25 -27.96 -15.92
N VAL A 53 13.26 -28.12 -17.23
CA VAL A 53 14.09 -27.30 -18.14
C VAL A 53 13.65 -25.85 -18.23
N PRO A 54 12.37 -25.50 -18.49
CA PRO A 54 11.95 -24.11 -18.51
C PRO A 54 12.07 -23.44 -17.13
N PHE A 55 11.87 -24.19 -16.05
CA PHE A 55 12.07 -23.69 -14.69
C PHE A 55 13.53 -23.31 -14.43
N ALA A 56 14.49 -24.14 -14.82
CA ALA A 56 15.92 -23.89 -14.64
C ALA A 56 16.39 -22.65 -15.42
N ALA A 57 15.93 -22.47 -16.67
CA ALA A 57 16.29 -21.32 -17.48
C ALA A 57 15.77 -20.01 -16.87
N VAL A 58 14.51 -19.98 -16.41
CA VAL A 58 13.92 -18.83 -15.73
C VAL A 58 14.64 -18.55 -14.40
N ALA A 59 14.92 -19.57 -13.60
CA ALA A 59 15.64 -19.44 -12.34
C ALA A 59 17.06 -18.87 -12.55
N LEU A 60 17.76 -19.32 -13.60
CA LEU A 60 19.09 -18.78 -13.96
C LEU A 60 18.98 -17.30 -14.34
N LEU A 61 18.04 -16.93 -15.21
CA LEU A 61 17.84 -15.54 -15.63
C LEU A 61 17.54 -14.63 -14.44
N VAL A 62 16.63 -15.05 -13.56
CA VAL A 62 16.29 -14.32 -12.33
C VAL A 62 17.52 -14.19 -11.43
N SER A 63 18.28 -15.28 -11.23
CA SER A 63 19.49 -15.26 -10.41
C SER A 63 20.55 -14.30 -10.92
N VAL A 64 20.81 -14.30 -12.25
CA VAL A 64 21.74 -13.36 -12.87
C VAL A 64 21.26 -11.90 -12.72
N THR A 65 19.97 -11.65 -12.94
CA THR A 65 19.37 -10.33 -12.77
C THR A 65 19.46 -9.84 -11.32
N VAL A 66 19.17 -10.70 -10.36
CA VAL A 66 19.32 -10.40 -8.92
C VAL A 66 20.78 -10.09 -8.59
N ALA A 67 21.73 -10.90 -9.06
CA ALA A 67 23.16 -10.67 -8.84
C ALA A 67 23.62 -9.32 -9.39
N ALA A 68 23.22 -8.95 -10.61
CA ALA A 68 23.50 -7.66 -11.21
C ALA A 68 22.88 -6.51 -10.39
N LEU A 69 21.62 -6.64 -9.97
CA LEU A 69 20.96 -5.64 -9.12
C LEU A 69 21.62 -5.52 -7.74
N VAL A 70 22.10 -6.60 -7.14
CA VAL A 70 22.87 -6.55 -5.88
C VAL A 70 24.11 -5.67 -6.04
N VAL A 71 24.86 -5.81 -7.14
CA VAL A 71 26.02 -4.97 -7.43
C VAL A 71 25.61 -3.50 -7.58
N VAL A 72 24.54 -3.24 -8.34
CA VAL A 72 24.02 -1.88 -8.58
C VAL A 72 23.55 -1.25 -7.27
N LEU A 73 22.71 -1.94 -6.48
CA LEU A 73 22.17 -1.41 -5.23
C LEU A 73 23.24 -1.19 -4.15
N ARG A 74 24.31 -2.00 -4.14
CA ARG A 74 25.45 -1.75 -3.27
C ARG A 74 26.22 -0.50 -3.64
N ARG A 75 26.35 -0.19 -4.94
CA ARG A 75 27.03 1.01 -5.42
C ARG A 75 26.16 2.26 -5.28
N TRP A 76 24.85 2.13 -5.55
CA TRP A 76 23.87 3.22 -5.53
C TRP A 76 22.60 2.83 -4.75
N PRO A 77 22.66 2.80 -3.40
CA PRO A 77 21.54 2.34 -2.56
C PRO A 77 20.23 3.10 -2.81
N VAL A 78 20.32 4.38 -3.21
CA VAL A 78 19.14 5.22 -3.51
C VAL A 78 18.27 4.68 -4.65
N LEU A 79 18.85 3.89 -5.57
CA LEU A 79 18.11 3.26 -6.66
C LEU A 79 17.06 2.27 -6.17
N LEU A 80 17.20 1.73 -4.96
CA LEU A 80 16.16 0.87 -4.38
C LEU A 80 14.81 1.59 -4.33
N ALA A 81 14.76 2.82 -3.81
CA ALA A 81 13.52 3.57 -3.71
C ALA A 81 12.97 3.97 -5.09
N VAL A 82 13.85 4.34 -6.02
CA VAL A 82 13.48 4.69 -7.40
C VAL A 82 12.90 3.48 -8.15
N LEU A 83 13.58 2.34 -8.09
CA LEU A 83 13.14 1.09 -8.74
C LEU A 83 11.87 0.54 -8.08
N ALA A 84 11.77 0.57 -6.75
CA ALA A 84 10.57 0.14 -6.07
C ALA A 84 9.34 0.93 -6.53
N LEU A 85 9.44 2.27 -6.59
CA LEU A 85 8.35 3.12 -7.07
C LEU A 85 8.04 2.87 -8.56
N ALA A 86 9.06 2.70 -9.40
CA ALA A 86 8.87 2.40 -10.83
C ALA A 86 8.16 1.06 -11.07
N CYS A 87 8.37 0.07 -10.20
CA CYS A 87 7.77 -1.26 -10.32
C CYS A 87 6.33 -1.34 -9.76
N VAL A 88 5.84 -0.34 -9.01
CA VAL A 88 4.48 -0.37 -8.44
C VAL A 88 3.38 -0.61 -9.49
N PRO A 89 3.35 0.07 -10.65
CA PRO A 89 2.32 -0.16 -11.66
C PRO A 89 2.54 -1.45 -12.46
N ALA A 90 3.74 -2.03 -12.41
CA ALA A 90 4.16 -3.16 -13.24
C ALA A 90 3.64 -4.50 -12.71
N ARG A 91 2.32 -4.65 -12.64
CA ARG A 91 1.67 -5.95 -12.40
C ARG A 91 1.56 -6.67 -13.74
N LEU A 92 2.50 -7.57 -14.01
CA LEU A 92 2.51 -8.32 -15.27
C LEU A 92 1.50 -9.46 -15.22
N PRO A 93 0.57 -9.53 -16.19
CA PRO A 93 -0.31 -10.68 -16.33
C PRO A 93 0.51 -11.86 -16.88
N PHE A 94 0.44 -13.01 -16.23
CA PHE A 94 0.97 -14.25 -16.76
C PHE A 94 -0.08 -15.36 -16.67
N LYS A 95 -0.13 -16.18 -17.71
CA LYS A 95 -1.05 -17.31 -17.78
C LYS A 95 -0.38 -18.53 -17.19
N LEU A 96 -1.01 -19.10 -16.16
CA LEU A 96 -0.59 -20.37 -15.59
C LEU A 96 -1.78 -21.32 -15.65
N SER A 97 -1.65 -22.37 -16.45
CA SER A 97 -2.80 -23.23 -16.82
C SER A 97 -3.94 -22.38 -17.40
N ASP A 98 -5.16 -22.53 -16.94
CA ASP A 98 -6.34 -21.81 -17.43
C ASP A 98 -6.63 -20.46 -16.70
N SER A 99 -5.74 -20.06 -15.80
CA SER A 99 -5.92 -18.84 -15.00
C SER A 99 -4.89 -17.77 -15.34
N ILE A 100 -5.36 -16.52 -15.44
CA ILE A 100 -4.49 -15.36 -15.59
C ILE A 100 -4.23 -14.81 -14.18
N TYR A 101 -2.96 -14.80 -13.81
CA TYR A 101 -2.45 -14.19 -12.58
C TYR A 101 -1.80 -12.85 -12.91
N ASN A 102 -1.89 -11.92 -12.00
CA ASN A 102 -1.14 -10.67 -12.05
C ASN A 102 -0.19 -10.61 -10.85
N SER A 103 1.06 -10.31 -11.07
CA SER A 103 2.04 -10.32 -10.00
C SER A 103 3.08 -9.21 -10.19
N PHE A 104 3.64 -8.77 -9.08
CA PHE A 104 4.74 -7.81 -9.03
C PHE A 104 6.11 -8.43 -9.32
N VAL A 105 6.23 -9.23 -10.38
CA VAL A 105 7.46 -9.99 -10.67
C VAL A 105 8.70 -9.09 -10.64
N LEU A 106 8.66 -7.93 -11.30
CA LEU A 106 9.78 -6.98 -11.32
C LEU A 106 10.10 -6.44 -9.92
N LEU A 107 9.07 -6.13 -9.13
CA LEU A 107 9.26 -5.65 -7.77
C LEU A 107 9.85 -6.74 -6.86
N TYR A 108 9.43 -7.99 -7.01
CA TYR A 108 10.02 -9.09 -6.23
C TYR A 108 11.49 -9.33 -6.55
N VAL A 109 11.92 -9.16 -7.81
CA VAL A 109 13.34 -9.20 -8.18
C VAL A 109 14.12 -8.08 -7.48
N VAL A 110 13.57 -6.86 -7.44
CA VAL A 110 14.19 -5.73 -6.71
C VAL A 110 14.24 -6.00 -5.20
N ILE A 111 13.15 -6.51 -4.62
CA ILE A 111 13.09 -6.85 -3.18
C ILE A 111 14.10 -7.97 -2.85
N THR A 112 14.19 -9.00 -3.68
CA THR A 112 15.16 -10.10 -3.49
C THR A 112 16.60 -9.56 -3.50
N ALA A 113 16.94 -8.71 -4.47
CA ALA A 113 18.25 -8.07 -4.52
C ALA A 113 18.52 -7.20 -3.27
N ALA A 114 17.53 -6.42 -2.82
CA ALA A 114 17.63 -5.63 -1.59
C ALA A 114 17.80 -6.51 -0.34
N THR A 115 17.12 -7.66 -0.28
CA THR A 115 17.25 -8.64 0.81
C THR A 115 18.65 -9.25 0.85
N VAL A 116 19.23 -9.57 -0.31
CA VAL A 116 20.63 -10.04 -0.37
C VAL A 116 21.60 -8.94 0.09
N VAL A 117 21.39 -7.69 -0.32
CA VAL A 117 22.21 -6.55 0.17
C VAL A 117 22.09 -6.42 1.68
N LEU A 118 20.89 -6.51 2.24
CA LEU A 118 20.63 -6.48 3.68
C LEU A 118 21.37 -7.62 4.40
N ALA A 119 21.31 -8.85 3.87
CA ALA A 119 22.02 -9.99 4.42
C ALA A 119 23.53 -9.76 4.47
N LEU A 120 24.10 -9.23 3.40
CA LEU A 120 25.53 -8.90 3.31
C LEU A 120 25.93 -7.78 4.30
N GLU A 121 25.09 -6.76 4.49
CA GLU A 121 25.34 -5.71 5.48
C GLU A 121 25.33 -6.26 6.92
N ILE A 122 24.34 -7.08 7.27
CA ILE A 122 24.26 -7.72 8.58
C ILE A 122 25.47 -8.65 8.79
N TYR A 123 25.83 -9.45 7.78
CA TYR A 123 27.00 -10.34 7.83
C TYR A 123 28.31 -9.57 8.07
N ARG A 124 28.47 -8.39 7.46
CA ARG A 124 29.62 -7.51 7.63
C ARG A 124 29.65 -6.77 8.97
N GLY A 125 28.67 -7.00 9.84
CA GLY A 125 28.64 -6.48 11.19
C GLY A 125 27.85 -5.19 11.38
N ASP A 126 26.92 -4.87 10.47
CA ASP A 126 25.98 -3.77 10.70
C ASP A 126 25.15 -4.04 11.96
N LYS A 127 25.26 -3.12 12.92
CA LYS A 127 24.62 -3.24 14.26
C LYS A 127 23.24 -2.53 14.33
N ARG A 128 22.77 -1.92 13.23
CA ARG A 128 21.45 -1.27 13.23
C ARG A 128 20.37 -2.29 13.54
N SER A 129 19.43 -1.92 14.39
CA SER A 129 18.28 -2.72 14.76
C SER A 129 17.08 -1.82 14.97
N ARG A 130 15.85 -2.35 14.82
CA ARG A 130 14.60 -1.61 14.97
C ARG A 130 14.53 -0.40 14.04
N GLU A 131 14.94 -0.57 12.80
CA GLU A 131 15.03 0.46 11.77
C GLU A 131 13.68 1.13 11.48
N LEU A 132 12.57 0.42 11.76
CA LEU A 132 11.21 0.94 11.65
C LEU A 132 10.77 1.75 12.89
N GLY A 133 11.66 2.01 13.84
CA GLY A 133 11.42 2.88 15.00
C GLY A 133 10.13 2.53 15.75
N PRO A 134 9.21 3.50 15.95
CA PRO A 134 7.96 3.26 16.66
C PRO A 134 7.04 2.24 15.99
N LEU A 135 7.18 2.00 14.69
CA LEU A 135 6.36 1.06 13.93
C LEU A 135 6.88 -0.38 13.99
N THR A 136 8.07 -0.61 14.57
CA THR A 136 8.67 -1.95 14.65
C THR A 136 7.75 -2.93 15.37
N TRP A 137 7.26 -2.58 16.56
CA TRP A 137 6.43 -3.48 17.37
C TRP A 137 5.06 -3.76 16.77
N PRO A 138 4.26 -2.75 16.36
CA PRO A 138 2.96 -3.02 15.75
C PRO A 138 3.08 -3.80 14.45
N LEU A 139 4.12 -3.54 13.64
CA LEU A 139 4.35 -4.27 12.39
C LEU A 139 4.76 -5.72 12.66
N VAL A 140 5.73 -5.95 13.58
CA VAL A 140 6.13 -7.31 13.98
C VAL A 140 4.93 -8.06 14.54
N GLY A 141 4.16 -7.44 15.44
CA GLY A 141 2.97 -8.06 16.02
C GLY A 141 1.99 -8.54 14.96
N PHE A 142 1.65 -7.66 14.01
CA PHE A 142 0.72 -7.99 12.95
C PHE A 142 1.27 -9.10 12.02
N VAL A 143 2.48 -8.94 11.48
CA VAL A 143 3.06 -9.92 10.54
C VAL A 143 3.27 -11.28 11.20
N VAL A 144 3.71 -11.30 12.47
CA VAL A 144 3.88 -12.54 13.24
C VAL A 144 2.55 -13.24 13.46
N TRP A 145 1.51 -12.49 13.87
CA TRP A 145 0.19 -13.07 14.10
C TRP A 145 -0.42 -13.65 12.82
N SER A 146 -0.37 -12.88 11.72
CA SER A 146 -0.83 -13.34 10.41
C SER A 146 -0.11 -14.61 9.96
N ALA A 147 1.24 -14.65 10.08
CA ALA A 147 2.02 -15.82 9.71
C ALA A 147 1.72 -17.05 10.59
N VAL A 148 1.54 -16.86 11.91
CA VAL A 148 1.17 -17.96 12.84
C VAL A 148 -0.25 -18.45 12.57
N SER A 149 -1.15 -17.57 12.11
CA SER A 149 -2.54 -17.94 11.83
C SER A 149 -2.70 -18.99 10.71
N LEU A 150 -1.65 -19.23 9.91
CA LEU A 150 -1.62 -20.35 8.97
C LEU A 150 -1.76 -21.72 9.63
N LEU A 151 -1.40 -21.88 10.93
CA LEU A 151 -1.54 -23.15 11.66
C LEU A 151 -2.98 -23.64 11.71
N TRP A 152 -3.94 -22.73 11.80
CA TRP A 152 -5.38 -23.06 11.88
C TRP A 152 -6.17 -22.58 10.68
N SER A 153 -5.49 -22.10 9.62
CA SER A 153 -6.17 -21.62 8.43
C SER A 153 -6.97 -22.73 7.75
N ILE A 154 -8.23 -22.45 7.48
CA ILE A 154 -9.10 -23.35 6.70
C ILE A 154 -8.78 -23.35 5.21
N ASP A 155 -8.01 -22.33 4.70
CA ASP A 155 -7.50 -22.26 3.33
C ASP A 155 -6.00 -21.97 3.31
N VAL A 156 -5.21 -22.95 3.73
CA VAL A 156 -3.75 -22.85 3.85
C VAL A 156 -3.10 -22.37 2.56
N ARG A 157 -3.58 -22.88 1.38
CA ARG A 157 -3.02 -22.48 0.08
C ARG A 157 -3.16 -20.96 -0.16
N ARG A 158 -4.33 -20.42 0.13
CA ARG A 158 -4.58 -18.98 -0.05
C ARG A 158 -3.81 -18.15 0.97
N GLY A 159 -3.84 -18.56 2.23
CA GLY A 159 -3.06 -17.89 3.29
C GLY A 159 -1.56 -17.87 2.99
N SER A 160 -0.99 -18.99 2.53
CA SER A 160 0.40 -19.06 2.08
C SER A 160 0.67 -18.10 0.91
N THR A 161 -0.26 -18.01 -0.04
CA THR A 161 -0.10 -17.07 -1.16
C THR A 161 -0.09 -15.62 -0.68
N GLU A 162 -0.96 -15.23 0.26
CA GLU A 162 -1.01 -13.88 0.83
C GLU A 162 0.24 -13.57 1.66
N LEU A 163 0.74 -14.55 2.42
CA LEU A 163 1.99 -14.43 3.18
C LEU A 163 3.18 -14.16 2.24
N ASP A 164 3.35 -14.98 1.21
CA ASP A 164 4.54 -14.97 0.35
C ASP A 164 4.48 -13.94 -0.79
N ALA A 165 3.28 -13.55 -1.21
CA ALA A 165 3.13 -12.54 -2.25
C ALA A 165 3.05 -11.10 -1.70
N ALA A 166 2.73 -10.91 -0.42
CA ALA A 166 2.57 -9.57 0.15
C ALA A 166 3.33 -9.38 1.47
N LEU A 167 2.96 -10.08 2.52
CA LEU A 167 3.44 -9.77 3.87
C LEU A 167 4.96 -9.90 4.02
N LEU A 168 5.56 -11.02 3.63
CA LEU A 168 7.00 -11.22 3.77
C LEU A 168 7.80 -10.33 2.81
N PRO A 169 7.53 -10.28 1.49
CA PRO A 169 8.29 -9.43 0.58
C PRO A 169 8.19 -7.95 0.93
N PHE A 170 7.02 -7.47 1.30
CA PHE A 170 6.86 -6.06 1.60
C PHE A 170 7.39 -5.69 2.99
N THR A 171 7.44 -6.63 3.94
CA THR A 171 8.21 -6.46 5.18
C THR A 171 9.70 -6.25 4.87
N PHE A 172 10.29 -7.04 3.96
CA PHE A 172 11.67 -6.82 3.49
C PHE A 172 11.82 -5.46 2.79
N LEU A 173 10.86 -5.09 1.94
CA LEU A 173 10.87 -3.79 1.27
C LEU A 173 10.87 -2.63 2.28
N ALA A 174 9.96 -2.66 3.25
CA ALA A 174 9.88 -1.64 4.28
C ALA A 174 11.18 -1.54 5.10
N LEU A 175 11.76 -2.68 5.50
CA LEU A 175 13.02 -2.72 6.23
C LEU A 175 14.18 -2.18 5.38
N ALA A 176 14.29 -2.59 4.13
CA ALA A 176 15.35 -2.14 3.23
C ALA A 176 15.24 -0.63 2.94
N LEU A 177 14.03 -0.11 2.72
CA LEU A 177 13.78 1.32 2.55
C LEU A 177 14.07 2.11 3.83
N ALA A 178 13.71 1.60 5.02
CA ALA A 178 13.99 2.26 6.29
C ALA A 178 15.51 2.42 6.55
N ARG A 179 16.34 1.57 5.96
CA ARG A 179 17.81 1.62 6.09
C ARG A 179 18.49 2.60 5.13
N LEU A 180 17.78 3.13 4.14
CA LEU A 180 18.34 4.09 3.19
C LEU A 180 18.77 5.40 3.89
N ARG A 181 19.78 6.03 3.33
CA ARG A 181 20.17 7.40 3.69
C ARG A 181 19.29 8.39 2.94
N TRP A 182 18.19 8.76 3.57
CA TRP A 182 17.27 9.72 2.99
C TRP A 182 17.88 11.11 2.90
N SER A 183 17.73 11.77 1.77
CA SER A 183 18.18 13.14 1.54
C SER A 183 17.05 13.97 0.91
N PRO A 184 17.10 15.32 1.04
CA PRO A 184 16.12 16.18 0.38
C PRO A 184 16.09 16.00 -1.14
N ARG A 185 17.24 15.67 -1.76
CA ARG A 185 17.34 15.41 -3.20
C ARG A 185 16.60 14.13 -3.59
N LEU A 186 16.79 13.04 -2.83
CA LEU A 186 16.10 11.78 -3.07
C LEU A 186 14.59 11.93 -2.92
N LEU A 187 14.13 12.57 -1.85
CA LEU A 187 12.69 12.78 -1.60
C LEU A 187 12.03 13.66 -2.68
N LYS A 188 12.71 14.71 -3.13
CA LYS A 188 12.24 15.52 -4.26
C LYS A 188 12.21 14.70 -5.56
N GLY A 189 13.26 13.91 -5.81
CA GLY A 189 13.32 13.02 -6.98
C GLY A 189 12.17 12.02 -7.01
N LEU A 190 11.87 11.36 -5.89
CA LEU A 190 10.75 10.43 -5.79
C LEU A 190 9.39 11.12 -5.94
N LEU A 191 9.23 12.34 -5.43
CA LEU A 191 8.02 13.11 -5.67
C LEU A 191 7.84 13.43 -7.16
N ILE A 192 8.90 13.90 -7.81
CA ILE A 192 8.88 14.18 -9.26
C ILE A 192 8.58 12.89 -10.02
N GLN A 193 9.20 11.77 -9.67
CA GLN A 193 8.94 10.47 -10.27
C GLN A 193 7.47 10.06 -10.12
N LEU A 194 6.92 10.12 -8.90
CA LEU A 194 5.52 9.78 -8.62
C LEU A 194 4.56 10.62 -9.48
N VAL A 195 4.78 11.94 -9.49
CA VAL A 195 3.92 12.88 -10.23
C VAL A 195 4.05 12.69 -11.74
N SER A 196 5.28 12.53 -12.26
CA SER A 196 5.51 12.29 -13.69
C SER A 196 4.87 10.98 -14.16
N MET A 197 5.03 9.91 -13.39
CA MET A 197 4.37 8.63 -13.67
C MET A 197 2.84 8.79 -13.66
N ALA A 198 2.30 9.49 -12.66
CA ALA A 198 0.86 9.72 -12.56
C ALA A 198 0.31 10.52 -13.76
N LEU A 199 1.04 11.55 -14.22
CA LEU A 199 0.68 12.32 -15.41
C LEU A 199 0.68 11.45 -16.67
N VAL A 200 1.72 10.65 -16.88
CA VAL A 200 1.78 9.71 -18.01
C VAL A 200 0.61 8.72 -17.97
N PHE A 201 0.31 8.17 -16.80
CA PHE A 201 -0.80 7.23 -16.65
C PHE A 201 -2.17 7.90 -16.80
N ALA A 202 -2.32 9.16 -16.39
CA ALA A 202 -3.53 9.93 -16.65
C ALA A 202 -3.74 10.15 -18.16
N LEU A 203 -2.68 10.47 -18.91
CA LEU A 203 -2.75 10.62 -20.37
C LEU A 203 -3.11 9.30 -21.06
N ILE A 204 -2.52 8.18 -20.63
CA ILE A 204 -2.89 6.84 -21.11
C ILE A 204 -4.37 6.55 -20.80
N GLY A 205 -4.86 6.91 -19.62
CA GLY A 205 -6.29 6.78 -19.27
C GLY A 205 -7.21 7.60 -20.18
N VAL A 206 -6.82 8.84 -20.52
CA VAL A 206 -7.55 9.67 -21.48
C VAL A 206 -7.54 9.04 -22.89
N TYR A 207 -6.41 8.48 -23.30
CA TYR A 207 -6.31 7.75 -24.57
C TYR A 207 -7.25 6.54 -24.59
N GLN A 208 -7.22 5.69 -23.55
CA GLN A 208 -8.13 4.54 -23.42
C GLN A 208 -9.62 4.96 -23.46
N TYR A 209 -9.96 6.07 -22.81
CA TYR A 209 -11.32 6.58 -22.84
C TYR A 209 -11.77 6.99 -24.24
N LYS A 210 -10.88 7.62 -25.03
CA LYS A 210 -11.17 8.04 -26.41
C LYS A 210 -11.26 6.89 -27.38
N THR A 211 -10.41 5.86 -27.22
CA THR A 211 -10.36 4.71 -28.13
C THR A 211 -11.33 3.59 -27.75
N GLY A 212 -11.79 3.56 -26.49
CA GLY A 212 -12.61 2.46 -25.97
C GLY A 212 -11.81 1.18 -25.74
N GLU A 213 -10.46 1.24 -25.63
CA GLU A 213 -9.60 0.08 -25.51
C GLU A 213 -9.02 -0.08 -24.09
N ILE A 214 -9.10 -1.29 -23.54
CA ILE A 214 -8.45 -1.70 -22.29
C ILE A 214 -7.38 -2.76 -22.62
N TYR A 215 -6.18 -2.62 -22.06
CA TYR A 215 -5.02 -3.41 -22.52
C TYR A 215 -5.07 -4.90 -22.12
N TRP A 216 -5.44 -5.23 -20.86
CA TRP A 216 -5.21 -6.63 -20.41
C TRP A 216 -6.16 -7.23 -19.39
N ASN A 217 -7.00 -6.51 -18.68
CA ASN A 217 -7.86 -7.14 -17.70
C ASN A 217 -9.21 -7.57 -18.30
N PRO A 218 -9.45 -8.89 -18.56
CA PRO A 218 -10.69 -9.37 -19.16
C PRO A 218 -11.94 -9.01 -18.34
N LYS A 219 -11.81 -8.87 -17.02
CA LYS A 219 -12.94 -8.50 -16.15
C LYS A 219 -13.35 -7.05 -16.38
N VAL A 220 -12.39 -6.14 -16.57
CA VAL A 220 -12.66 -4.73 -16.86
C VAL A 220 -13.22 -4.60 -18.27
N ILE A 221 -12.66 -5.31 -19.25
CA ILE A 221 -13.14 -5.35 -20.64
C ILE A 221 -14.61 -5.80 -20.67
N ASN A 222 -14.91 -6.94 -20.04
CA ASN A 222 -16.29 -7.46 -19.99
C ASN A 222 -17.23 -6.53 -19.21
N SER A 223 -16.75 -5.93 -18.10
CA SER A 223 -17.57 -4.97 -17.34
C SER A 223 -17.93 -3.74 -18.19
N ASN A 224 -16.99 -3.22 -18.98
CA ASN A 224 -17.23 -2.06 -19.84
C ASN A 224 -18.20 -2.37 -20.99
N ALA A 225 -18.25 -3.62 -21.46
CA ALA A 225 -19.18 -4.02 -22.54
C ALA A 225 -20.66 -3.93 -22.11
N TYR A 226 -20.94 -4.04 -20.80
CA TYR A 226 -22.31 -4.03 -20.25
C TYR A 226 -22.60 -2.79 -19.37
N ALA A 227 -21.61 -1.98 -19.06
CA ALA A 227 -21.78 -0.81 -18.24
C ALA A 227 -22.26 0.40 -19.06
N PRO A 228 -23.08 1.30 -18.49
CA PRO A 228 -23.52 2.52 -19.15
C PRO A 228 -22.41 3.58 -19.30
N PHE A 229 -21.20 3.30 -18.81
CA PHE A 229 -20.03 4.19 -18.88
C PHE A 229 -18.76 3.36 -18.98
N PHE A 230 -17.77 3.90 -19.69
CA PHE A 230 -16.48 3.27 -19.92
C PHE A 230 -15.49 3.64 -18.81
N ARG A 231 -14.98 2.64 -18.09
CA ARG A 231 -13.98 2.81 -17.03
C ARG A 231 -12.58 2.53 -17.56
N VAL A 232 -11.67 3.46 -17.33
CA VAL A 232 -10.26 3.27 -17.70
C VAL A 232 -9.45 2.77 -16.51
N ASN A 233 -8.41 1.98 -16.79
CA ASN A 233 -7.46 1.48 -15.81
C ASN A 233 -5.99 1.83 -16.14
N SER A 234 -5.75 2.55 -17.26
CA SER A 234 -4.41 2.87 -17.73
C SER A 234 -3.54 1.60 -17.86
N VAL A 235 -2.36 1.59 -17.26
CA VAL A 235 -1.47 0.42 -17.22
C VAL A 235 -1.73 -0.50 -16.03
N PHE A 236 -2.65 -0.15 -15.16
CA PHE A 236 -2.96 -0.92 -13.96
C PHE A 236 -3.94 -2.06 -14.25
N TRP A 237 -3.95 -3.04 -13.36
CA TRP A 237 -4.87 -4.17 -13.48
C TRP A 237 -6.32 -3.80 -13.25
N ASP A 238 -6.59 -2.83 -12.36
CA ASP A 238 -7.94 -2.43 -11.95
C ASP A 238 -8.08 -0.91 -11.89
N PRO A 239 -9.24 -0.35 -12.28
CA PRO A 239 -9.51 1.08 -12.19
C PRO A 239 -9.36 1.68 -10.79
N SER A 240 -9.59 0.87 -9.73
CA SER A 240 -9.45 1.34 -8.34
C SER A 240 -7.98 1.46 -7.92
N ILE A 241 -7.11 0.59 -8.45
CA ILE A 241 -5.65 0.67 -8.23
C ILE A 241 -5.08 1.89 -8.98
N TYR A 242 -5.51 2.09 -10.24
CA TYR A 242 -5.17 3.27 -11.02
C TYR A 242 -5.61 4.57 -10.31
N GLY A 243 -6.89 4.64 -9.90
CA GLY A 243 -7.42 5.79 -9.20
C GLY A 243 -6.68 6.08 -7.90
N ARG A 244 -6.28 5.05 -7.13
CA ARG A 244 -5.45 5.21 -5.93
C ARG A 244 -4.11 5.85 -6.23
N PHE A 245 -3.41 5.37 -7.26
CA PHE A 245 -2.11 5.93 -7.65
C PHE A 245 -2.22 7.44 -7.96
N LEU A 246 -3.29 7.83 -8.68
CA LEU A 246 -3.58 9.24 -8.96
C LEU A 246 -3.90 10.04 -7.69
N VAL A 247 -4.70 9.49 -6.77
CA VAL A 247 -5.04 10.12 -5.49
C VAL A 247 -3.79 10.41 -4.68
N LEU A 248 -2.86 9.46 -4.60
CA LEU A 248 -1.59 9.66 -3.88
C LEU A 248 -0.76 10.81 -4.47
N ALA A 249 -0.69 10.90 -5.80
CA ALA A 249 0.00 11.99 -6.48
C ALA A 249 -0.73 13.35 -6.29
N ILE A 250 -2.07 13.37 -6.38
CA ILE A 250 -2.89 14.56 -6.10
C ILE A 250 -2.66 15.07 -4.68
N LEU A 251 -2.71 14.18 -3.68
CA LEU A 251 -2.51 14.54 -2.27
C LEU A 251 -1.08 15.02 -2.01
N ALA A 252 -0.07 14.42 -2.67
CA ALA A 252 1.29 14.90 -2.59
C ALA A 252 1.43 16.33 -3.16
N CYS A 253 0.82 16.64 -4.30
CA CYS A 253 0.76 18.00 -4.85
C CYS A 253 -0.04 18.95 -3.95
N LEU A 254 -1.15 18.49 -3.37
CA LEU A 254 -1.98 19.28 -2.48
C LEU A 254 -1.22 19.79 -1.25
N VAL A 255 -0.25 19.01 -0.74
CA VAL A 255 0.61 19.45 0.37
C VAL A 255 1.33 20.76 0.04
N PHE A 256 1.81 20.97 -1.20
CA PHE A 256 2.45 22.21 -1.61
C PHE A 256 1.47 23.37 -1.68
N VAL A 257 0.22 23.12 -2.05
CA VAL A 257 -0.86 24.11 -2.07
C VAL A 257 -1.22 24.54 -0.66
N VAL A 258 -1.52 23.61 0.24
CA VAL A 258 -1.99 23.92 1.60
C VAL A 258 -0.88 24.50 2.49
N THR A 259 0.38 24.16 2.24
CA THR A 259 1.54 24.70 2.97
C THR A 259 2.13 25.95 2.32
N ARG A 260 1.50 26.48 1.27
CA ARG A 260 1.93 27.71 0.54
C ARG A 260 3.41 27.67 0.15
N ALA A 261 3.83 26.65 -0.58
CA ALA A 261 5.22 26.36 -0.92
C ALA A 261 5.84 27.27 -2.00
N GLY A 262 5.52 28.54 -2.05
CA GLY A 262 6.02 29.49 -3.05
C GLY A 262 5.24 29.46 -4.39
N ARG A 263 5.17 30.62 -5.08
CA ARG A 263 4.34 30.80 -6.28
C ARG A 263 4.57 29.77 -7.41
N PRO A 264 5.83 29.43 -7.81
CA PRO A 264 6.02 28.50 -8.92
C PRO A 264 5.52 27.08 -8.59
N TRP A 265 5.77 26.58 -7.38
CA TRP A 265 5.31 25.27 -6.93
C TRP A 265 3.79 25.20 -6.80
N LEU A 266 3.16 26.32 -6.39
CA LEU A 266 1.72 26.43 -6.30
C LEU A 266 1.07 26.27 -7.67
N ALA A 267 1.53 27.05 -8.68
CA ALA A 267 0.99 26.99 -10.04
C ALA A 267 1.14 25.60 -10.66
N VAL A 268 2.36 25.03 -10.58
CA VAL A 268 2.62 23.66 -11.08
C VAL A 268 1.72 22.65 -10.39
N SER A 269 1.57 22.73 -9.06
CA SER A 269 0.73 21.78 -8.32
C SER A 269 -0.75 21.89 -8.71
N ILE A 270 -1.28 23.08 -8.90
CA ILE A 270 -2.69 23.27 -9.30
C ILE A 270 -2.95 22.68 -10.68
N VAL A 271 -2.08 22.99 -11.68
CA VAL A 271 -2.22 22.43 -13.04
C VAL A 271 -2.11 20.91 -13.02
N THR A 272 -1.13 20.37 -12.28
CA THR A 272 -0.95 18.93 -12.13
C THR A 272 -2.18 18.27 -11.51
N ILE A 273 -2.72 18.83 -10.42
CA ILE A 273 -3.92 18.33 -9.77
C ILE A 273 -5.10 18.30 -10.76
N ALA A 274 -5.28 19.33 -11.57
CA ALA A 274 -6.37 19.38 -12.55
C ALA A 274 -6.26 18.26 -13.60
N VAL A 275 -5.06 18.00 -14.12
CA VAL A 275 -4.83 16.90 -15.09
C VAL A 275 -5.04 15.54 -14.46
N LEU A 276 -4.48 15.31 -13.26
CA LEU A 276 -4.63 14.05 -12.55
C LEU A 276 -6.09 13.79 -12.13
N TRP A 277 -6.82 14.86 -11.79
CA TRP A 277 -8.23 14.77 -11.46
C TRP A 277 -9.07 14.31 -12.66
N LEU A 278 -8.76 14.78 -13.87
CA LEU A 278 -9.41 14.31 -15.09
C LEU A 278 -9.19 12.79 -15.27
N GLY A 279 -7.94 12.31 -15.13
CA GLY A 279 -7.64 10.88 -15.18
C GLY A 279 -8.38 10.08 -14.11
N LEU A 280 -8.48 10.63 -12.89
CA LEU A 280 -9.24 10.01 -11.79
C LEU A 280 -10.73 9.97 -12.10
N ALA A 281 -11.31 11.02 -12.68
CA ALA A 281 -12.70 11.07 -13.08
C ALA A 281 -13.04 9.93 -14.05
N LEU A 282 -12.19 9.70 -15.05
CA LEU A 282 -12.39 8.65 -16.06
C LEU A 282 -12.21 7.23 -15.50
N SER A 283 -11.62 7.06 -14.31
CA SER A 283 -11.54 5.75 -13.64
C SER A 283 -12.87 5.27 -13.09
N PHE A 284 -13.82 6.19 -12.82
CA PHE A 284 -15.08 5.93 -12.13
C PHE A 284 -14.91 5.11 -10.84
N SER A 285 -13.81 5.30 -10.13
CA SER A 285 -13.50 4.57 -8.89
C SER A 285 -14.06 5.30 -7.67
N GLN A 286 -15.21 4.85 -7.18
CA GLN A 286 -15.86 5.43 -5.98
C GLN A 286 -14.94 5.40 -4.74
N SER A 287 -14.20 4.30 -4.54
CA SER A 287 -13.26 4.18 -3.42
C SER A 287 -12.14 5.22 -3.49
N SER A 288 -11.62 5.49 -4.70
CA SER A 288 -10.56 6.48 -4.89
C SER A 288 -11.09 7.92 -4.69
N PHE A 289 -12.31 8.22 -5.13
CA PHE A 289 -12.94 9.51 -4.85
C PHE A 289 -13.15 9.72 -3.34
N THR A 290 -13.67 8.70 -2.63
CA THR A 290 -13.85 8.77 -1.17
C THR A 290 -12.52 9.01 -0.47
N ALA A 291 -11.47 8.29 -0.88
CA ALA A 291 -10.13 8.47 -0.35
C ALA A 291 -9.56 9.88 -0.60
N LEU A 292 -9.80 10.44 -1.80
CA LEU A 292 -9.41 11.82 -2.11
C LEU A 292 -10.15 12.82 -1.21
N VAL A 293 -11.47 12.70 -1.06
CA VAL A 293 -12.26 13.61 -0.21
C VAL A 293 -11.76 13.60 1.21
N VAL A 294 -11.60 12.41 1.81
CA VAL A 294 -11.08 12.28 3.19
C VAL A 294 -9.65 12.82 3.29
N GLY A 295 -8.79 12.55 2.30
CA GLY A 295 -7.44 13.10 2.25
C GLY A 295 -7.40 14.63 2.19
N VAL A 296 -8.28 15.25 1.40
CA VAL A 296 -8.39 16.72 1.32
C VAL A 296 -8.93 17.30 2.62
N ILE A 297 -9.93 16.66 3.24
CA ILE A 297 -10.42 17.06 4.57
C ILE A 297 -9.29 17.01 5.60
N ALA A 298 -8.54 15.91 5.63
CA ALA A 298 -7.41 15.76 6.54
C ALA A 298 -6.31 16.84 6.29
N ALA A 299 -5.98 17.12 5.03
CA ALA A 299 -5.03 18.17 4.67
C ALA A 299 -5.50 19.56 5.13
N ALA A 300 -6.77 19.87 4.94
CA ALA A 300 -7.38 21.12 5.34
C ALA A 300 -7.39 21.29 6.87
N LEU A 301 -7.72 20.23 7.61
CA LEU A 301 -7.70 20.23 9.08
C LEU A 301 -6.29 20.49 9.65
N VAL A 302 -5.27 19.90 9.04
CA VAL A 302 -3.86 20.12 9.44
C VAL A 302 -3.41 21.53 9.11
N ALA A 303 -3.74 22.04 7.90
CA ALA A 303 -3.23 23.34 7.43
C ALA A 303 -3.96 24.54 8.03
N TRP A 304 -5.27 24.45 8.20
CA TRP A 304 -6.11 25.62 8.50
C TRP A 304 -6.95 25.49 9.77
N ARG A 305 -6.93 24.34 10.44
CA ARG A 305 -7.68 24.08 11.68
C ARG A 305 -9.15 24.54 11.55
N ARG A 306 -9.60 25.49 12.41
CA ARG A 306 -10.99 25.99 12.39
C ARG A 306 -11.37 26.72 11.09
N ARG A 307 -10.38 27.25 10.33
CA ARG A 307 -10.63 27.90 9.01
C ARG A 307 -10.82 26.87 7.88
N ALA A 308 -10.68 25.60 8.16
CA ALA A 308 -10.88 24.51 7.18
C ALA A 308 -12.33 24.41 6.67
N ALA A 309 -13.31 24.95 7.41
CA ALA A 309 -14.72 24.83 7.04
C ALA A 309 -15.04 25.42 5.65
N VAL A 310 -14.45 26.57 5.30
CA VAL A 310 -14.70 27.23 4.00
C VAL A 310 -14.21 26.41 2.80
N PRO A 311 -12.94 25.97 2.74
CA PRO A 311 -12.47 25.15 1.62
C PRO A 311 -13.12 23.74 1.60
N LEU A 312 -13.54 23.20 2.74
CA LEU A 312 -14.28 21.94 2.81
C LEU A 312 -15.68 22.10 2.20
N LEU A 313 -16.35 23.21 2.48
CA LEU A 313 -17.64 23.53 1.88
C LEU A 313 -17.49 23.71 0.35
N ALA A 314 -16.49 24.45 -0.10
CA ALA A 314 -16.20 24.65 -1.51
C ALA A 314 -15.88 23.32 -2.23
N LEU A 315 -15.13 22.42 -1.57
CA LEU A 315 -14.82 21.11 -2.08
C LEU A 315 -16.08 20.21 -2.17
N SER A 316 -16.93 20.25 -1.14
CA SER A 316 -18.19 19.48 -1.17
C SER A 316 -19.13 19.99 -2.27
N MET A 317 -19.18 21.31 -2.50
CA MET A 317 -19.92 21.91 -3.62
C MET A 317 -19.36 21.49 -5.00
N LEU A 318 -18.09 21.14 -5.10
CA LEU A 318 -17.47 20.66 -6.32
C LEU A 318 -17.68 19.15 -6.53
N ILE A 319 -17.52 18.36 -5.47
CA ILE A 319 -17.55 16.89 -5.55
C ILE A 319 -18.97 16.35 -5.58
N VAL A 320 -19.89 16.92 -4.80
CA VAL A 320 -21.28 16.46 -4.71
C VAL A 320 -21.99 16.52 -6.07
N PRO A 321 -21.97 17.63 -6.84
CA PRO A 321 -22.58 17.66 -8.15
C PRO A 321 -21.98 16.65 -9.13
N ILE A 322 -20.67 16.39 -9.06
CA ILE A 322 -20.00 15.42 -9.93
C ILE A 322 -20.40 14.00 -9.56
N ALA A 323 -20.46 13.68 -8.25
CA ALA A 323 -20.98 12.40 -7.79
C ALA A 323 -22.45 12.21 -8.21
N LEU A 324 -23.26 13.27 -8.16
CA LEU A 324 -24.66 13.29 -8.61
C LEU A 324 -24.80 13.25 -10.12
N ALA A 325 -23.84 13.77 -10.88
CA ALA A 325 -23.84 13.74 -12.34
C ALA A 325 -23.54 12.34 -12.91
N THR A 326 -23.00 11.42 -12.09
CA THR A 326 -22.84 10.03 -12.56
C THR A 326 -24.23 9.40 -12.79
N PRO A 327 -24.45 8.72 -13.94
CA PRO A 327 -25.74 8.11 -14.25
C PRO A 327 -26.26 7.19 -13.15
N GLN A 328 -25.33 6.52 -12.45
CA GLN A 328 -25.65 5.64 -11.32
C GLN A 328 -26.17 6.40 -10.09
N ALA A 329 -25.51 7.49 -9.69
CA ALA A 329 -25.95 8.30 -8.56
C ALA A 329 -27.28 8.99 -8.87
N ARG A 330 -27.43 9.50 -10.10
CA ARG A 330 -28.67 10.13 -10.56
C ARG A 330 -29.86 9.15 -10.58
N ALA A 331 -29.66 7.95 -11.12
CA ALA A 331 -30.66 6.89 -11.11
C ALA A 331 -31.05 6.47 -9.67
N LYS A 332 -30.07 6.43 -8.76
CA LYS A 332 -30.30 6.09 -7.34
C LYS A 332 -31.09 7.17 -6.59
N ILE A 333 -30.80 8.44 -6.85
CA ILE A 333 -31.49 9.56 -6.17
C ILE A 333 -32.91 9.74 -6.69
N LEU A 334 -33.11 9.65 -8.01
CA LEU A 334 -34.40 9.83 -8.63
C LEU A 334 -35.34 8.64 -8.39
N ASN A 335 -34.82 7.42 -8.24
CA ASN A 335 -35.60 6.19 -8.04
C ASN A 335 -35.50 5.65 -6.60
N GLY A 336 -35.18 6.49 -5.63
CA GLY A 336 -34.71 6.19 -4.27
C GLY A 336 -35.57 5.31 -3.35
N SER A 337 -36.73 4.79 -3.77
CA SER A 337 -37.56 3.90 -2.95
C SER A 337 -37.57 2.42 -3.40
N LYS A 338 -36.91 2.08 -4.52
CA LYS A 338 -36.96 0.73 -5.12
C LYS A 338 -35.63 -0.04 -5.09
N TYR A 339 -34.55 0.57 -4.61
CA TYR A 339 -33.23 -0.10 -4.61
C TYR A 339 -32.86 -0.58 -3.21
N ASP A 340 -32.72 -1.89 -3.07
CA ASP A 340 -32.09 -2.54 -1.94
C ASP A 340 -30.63 -2.05 -1.79
N LEU A 341 -30.14 -1.89 -0.54
CA LEU A 341 -28.76 -1.50 -0.22
C LEU A 341 -27.74 -2.35 -0.98
N ASN A 342 -28.04 -3.61 -1.26
CA ASN A 342 -27.20 -4.53 -2.02
C ASN A 342 -27.00 -4.09 -3.48
N SER A 343 -28.06 -3.58 -4.13
CA SER A 343 -27.98 -3.05 -5.50
C SER A 343 -27.17 -1.75 -5.56
N ILE A 344 -27.27 -0.95 -4.48
CA ILE A 344 -26.54 0.33 -4.35
C ILE A 344 -25.05 0.10 -4.15
N THR A 345 -24.68 -0.89 -3.33
CA THR A 345 -23.28 -1.17 -2.95
C THR A 345 -22.62 -2.23 -3.83
N SER A 346 -23.28 -2.68 -4.90
CA SER A 346 -22.82 -3.79 -5.77
C SER A 346 -22.56 -5.07 -4.94
N ALA A 347 -23.51 -5.44 -4.07
CA ALA A 347 -23.48 -6.57 -3.14
C ALA A 347 -22.38 -6.50 -2.05
N ARG A 348 -21.74 -5.35 -1.86
CA ARG A 348 -20.71 -5.19 -0.81
C ARG A 348 -21.28 -5.21 0.59
N SER A 349 -22.52 -4.72 0.80
CA SER A 349 -23.20 -4.78 2.09
C SER A 349 -23.37 -6.22 2.59
N THR A 350 -23.77 -7.14 1.72
CA THR A 350 -23.88 -8.57 2.06
C THR A 350 -22.52 -9.18 2.39
N LEU A 351 -21.46 -8.82 1.64
CA LEU A 351 -20.10 -9.28 1.91
C LEU A 351 -19.57 -8.80 3.27
N VAL A 352 -19.86 -7.56 3.65
CA VAL A 352 -19.52 -7.00 4.96
C VAL A 352 -20.31 -7.69 6.07
N GLU A 353 -21.63 -7.85 5.90
CA GLU A 353 -22.49 -8.51 6.86
C GLU A 353 -22.03 -9.95 7.14
N HIS A 354 -21.76 -10.72 6.09
CA HIS A 354 -21.29 -12.10 6.24
C HIS A 354 -19.88 -12.17 6.79
N GLY A 355 -19.00 -11.23 6.42
CA GLY A 355 -17.69 -11.13 7.05
C GLY A 355 -17.77 -10.87 8.55
N LEU A 356 -18.69 -10.00 8.99
CA LEU A 356 -18.94 -9.78 10.41
C LEU A 356 -19.55 -11.02 11.09
N LYS A 357 -20.44 -11.76 10.42
CA LYS A 357 -20.97 -13.04 10.94
C LYS A 357 -19.86 -14.08 11.15
N ILE A 358 -18.87 -14.14 10.22
CA ILE A 358 -17.70 -15.00 10.37
C ILE A 358 -16.87 -14.57 11.57
N ALA A 359 -16.58 -13.27 11.69
CA ALA A 359 -15.83 -12.72 12.81
C ALA A 359 -16.49 -13.01 14.18
N VAL A 360 -17.82 -12.88 14.25
CA VAL A 360 -18.60 -13.19 15.48
C VAL A 360 -18.58 -14.68 15.79
N ARG A 361 -18.56 -15.57 14.79
CA ARG A 361 -18.47 -17.03 15.01
C ARG A 361 -17.08 -17.48 15.46
N HIS A 362 -16.03 -16.78 15.04
CA HIS A 362 -14.64 -17.06 15.37
C HIS A 362 -13.94 -15.82 15.99
N PRO A 363 -14.38 -15.35 17.17
CA PRO A 363 -14.08 -13.99 17.64
C PRO A 363 -12.62 -13.78 18.05
N VAL A 364 -11.92 -14.80 18.55
CA VAL A 364 -10.59 -14.62 19.15
C VAL A 364 -9.48 -14.71 18.11
N ILE A 365 -9.41 -15.79 17.35
CA ILE A 365 -8.32 -16.11 16.43
C ILE A 365 -8.73 -16.13 14.97
N GLY A 366 -10.03 -15.96 14.67
CA GLY A 366 -10.55 -16.03 13.31
C GLY A 366 -10.49 -17.43 12.68
N VAL A 367 -10.70 -17.49 11.37
CA VAL A 367 -10.64 -18.73 10.57
C VAL A 367 -9.26 -19.01 9.98
N GLY A 368 -8.25 -18.23 10.35
CA GLY A 368 -6.90 -18.27 9.82
C GLY A 368 -6.75 -17.49 8.50
N MET A 369 -5.52 -17.02 8.26
CA MET A 369 -5.15 -16.22 7.10
C MET A 369 -5.58 -16.90 5.79
N GLY A 370 -6.20 -16.14 4.87
CA GLY A 370 -6.74 -16.64 3.60
C GLY A 370 -8.05 -17.40 3.70
N GLY A 371 -8.56 -17.64 4.93
CA GLY A 371 -9.73 -18.48 5.20
C GLY A 371 -11.07 -17.83 4.87
N PHE A 372 -11.15 -16.51 4.77
CA PHE A 372 -12.40 -15.75 4.56
C PHE A 372 -13.27 -16.35 3.46
N ARG A 373 -12.67 -16.67 2.32
CA ARG A 373 -13.39 -17.13 1.14
C ARG A 373 -14.07 -18.47 1.34
N LYS A 374 -13.42 -19.41 2.01
CA LYS A 374 -14.01 -20.72 2.33
C LYS A 374 -15.11 -20.57 3.39
N ALA A 375 -14.84 -19.82 4.46
CA ALA A 375 -15.85 -19.56 5.50
C ALA A 375 -17.10 -18.86 4.94
N TYR A 376 -16.92 -17.91 4.02
CA TYR A 376 -18.03 -17.26 3.33
C TYR A 376 -18.84 -18.26 2.48
N ALA A 377 -18.15 -19.10 1.72
CA ALA A 377 -18.79 -20.10 0.87
C ALA A 377 -19.59 -21.13 1.68
N GLU A 378 -19.07 -21.56 2.82
CA GLU A 378 -19.77 -22.45 3.76
C GLU A 378 -21.03 -21.79 4.35
N LEU A 379 -20.95 -20.48 4.69
CA LEU A 379 -22.09 -19.70 5.18
C LEU A 379 -23.24 -19.60 4.17
N GLU A 380 -22.91 -19.48 2.89
CA GLU A 380 -23.87 -19.30 1.78
C GLU A 380 -24.25 -20.62 1.08
N GLY A 381 -23.69 -21.75 1.49
CA GLY A 381 -23.88 -23.03 0.79
C GLY A 381 -23.36 -22.99 -0.66
N MET A 382 -22.35 -22.15 -0.95
CA MET A 382 -21.78 -21.98 -2.28
C MET A 382 -20.74 -23.06 -2.59
N SER A 383 -20.79 -23.61 -3.80
CA SER A 383 -19.79 -24.58 -4.28
C SER A 383 -19.29 -24.25 -5.70
N GLY A 384 -18.15 -24.80 -6.08
CA GLY A 384 -17.62 -24.75 -7.44
C GLY A 384 -17.25 -23.33 -7.93
N LYS A 385 -17.69 -22.95 -9.14
CA LYS A 385 -17.32 -21.67 -9.80
C LYS A 385 -17.80 -20.41 -9.04
N ASN A 386 -18.81 -20.51 -8.19
CA ASN A 386 -19.33 -19.40 -7.39
C ASN A 386 -18.41 -19.00 -6.24
N LEU A 387 -17.52 -19.87 -5.79
CA LEU A 387 -16.47 -19.56 -4.82
C LEU A 387 -15.61 -18.33 -5.22
N ARG A 388 -15.44 -18.08 -6.51
CA ARG A 388 -14.66 -16.92 -7.02
C ARG A 388 -15.33 -15.57 -6.72
N LYS A 389 -16.62 -15.55 -6.39
CA LYS A 389 -17.39 -14.35 -6.05
C LYS A 389 -17.26 -13.95 -4.57
N ALA A 390 -16.86 -14.88 -3.72
CA ALA A 390 -16.70 -14.72 -2.28
C ALA A 390 -15.38 -14.01 -1.92
N ALA A 391 -15.16 -12.80 -2.42
CA ALA A 391 -13.99 -12.01 -2.04
C ALA A 391 -14.43 -10.86 -1.12
N SER A 392 -13.84 -10.76 0.06
CA SER A 392 -14.02 -9.55 0.88
C SER A 392 -13.49 -8.34 0.12
N HIS A 393 -14.25 -7.26 0.15
CA HIS A 393 -13.84 -5.98 -0.43
C HIS A 393 -13.44 -4.96 0.64
N THR A 394 -13.19 -5.40 1.88
CA THR A 394 -12.82 -4.52 2.98
C THR A 394 -11.76 -5.17 3.87
N THR A 395 -10.58 -4.57 3.95
CA THR A 395 -9.47 -5.10 4.76
C THR A 395 -9.83 -5.26 6.23
N PRO A 396 -10.45 -4.29 6.94
CA PRO A 396 -10.76 -4.47 8.36
C PRO A 396 -11.65 -5.67 8.65
N VAL A 397 -12.67 -5.92 7.82
CA VAL A 397 -13.58 -7.05 7.99
C VAL A 397 -12.90 -8.37 7.66
N THR A 398 -12.03 -8.38 6.61
CA THR A 398 -11.21 -9.56 6.29
C THR A 398 -10.32 -9.93 7.46
N VAL A 399 -9.56 -8.97 7.99
CA VAL A 399 -8.66 -9.20 9.13
C VAL A 399 -9.44 -9.67 10.37
N ALA A 400 -10.59 -9.06 10.67
CA ALA A 400 -11.43 -9.49 11.81
C ALA A 400 -11.96 -10.92 11.63
N ALA A 401 -12.33 -11.31 10.41
CA ALA A 401 -12.83 -12.65 10.13
C ALA A 401 -11.71 -13.71 10.11
N GLU A 402 -10.55 -13.39 9.51
CA GLU A 402 -9.44 -14.33 9.35
C GLU A 402 -8.56 -14.45 10.59
N GLU A 403 -8.32 -13.34 11.29
CA GLU A 403 -7.33 -13.25 12.37
C GLU A 403 -7.96 -12.93 13.73
N GLY A 404 -9.27 -12.78 13.78
CA GLY A 404 -10.05 -12.49 15.00
C GLY A 404 -9.76 -11.11 15.59
N ILE A 405 -10.16 -10.91 16.83
CA ILE A 405 -9.97 -9.64 17.56
C ILE A 405 -8.49 -9.33 17.80
N VAL A 406 -7.64 -10.36 17.90
CA VAL A 406 -6.21 -10.20 18.12
C VAL A 406 -5.58 -9.58 16.88
N GLY A 407 -5.77 -10.16 15.67
CA GLY A 407 -5.24 -9.63 14.43
C GLY A 407 -5.84 -8.26 14.11
N PHE A 408 -7.15 -8.08 14.33
CA PHE A 408 -7.81 -6.79 14.16
C PHE A 408 -7.22 -5.70 15.07
N GLY A 409 -6.97 -6.02 16.35
CA GLY A 409 -6.34 -5.11 17.29
C GLY A 409 -4.91 -4.72 16.87
N LEU A 410 -4.13 -5.68 16.39
CA LEU A 410 -2.78 -5.44 15.85
C LEU A 410 -2.80 -4.58 14.59
N PHE A 411 -3.74 -4.82 13.69
CA PHE A 411 -3.97 -3.97 12.51
C PHE A 411 -4.31 -2.53 12.90
N VAL A 412 -5.26 -2.35 13.82
CA VAL A 412 -5.65 -1.02 14.32
C VAL A 412 -4.47 -0.33 15.01
N TRP A 413 -3.67 -1.07 15.78
CA TRP A 413 -2.46 -0.54 16.41
C TRP A 413 -1.44 -0.06 15.36
N LEU A 414 -1.16 -0.87 14.33
CA LEU A 414 -0.24 -0.50 13.25
C LEU A 414 -0.73 0.75 12.50
N LEU A 415 -2.01 0.79 12.13
CA LEU A 415 -2.60 1.93 11.43
C LEU A 415 -2.57 3.19 12.30
N THR A 416 -3.02 3.10 13.55
CA THR A 416 -3.04 4.24 14.47
C THR A 416 -1.62 4.75 14.75
N ALA A 417 -0.67 3.87 15.01
CA ALA A 417 0.73 4.24 15.24
C ALA A 417 1.32 4.96 14.02
N SER A 418 1.06 4.47 12.80
CA SER A 418 1.55 5.08 11.57
C SER A 418 0.97 6.47 11.33
N LEU A 419 -0.33 6.66 11.54
CA LEU A 419 -1.00 7.96 11.44
C LEU A 419 -0.50 8.93 12.53
N LEU A 420 -0.38 8.48 13.78
CA LEU A 420 0.12 9.32 14.87
C LEU A 420 1.57 9.79 14.63
N VAL A 421 2.46 8.91 14.16
CA VAL A 421 3.86 9.26 13.87
C VAL A 421 3.93 10.33 12.78
N THR A 422 3.12 10.20 11.73
CA THR A 422 3.14 11.11 10.58
C THR A 422 2.44 12.43 10.89
N TYR A 423 1.22 12.42 11.42
CA TYR A 423 0.47 13.64 11.71
C TYR A 423 1.11 14.52 12.80
N ARG A 424 1.71 13.92 13.83
CA ARG A 424 2.41 14.69 14.88
C ARG A 424 3.61 15.47 14.36
N ARG A 425 4.22 15.02 13.26
CA ARG A 425 5.39 15.64 12.64
C ARG A 425 5.06 16.45 11.39
N ALA A 426 3.78 16.45 10.97
CA ALA A 426 3.31 17.19 9.81
C ALA A 426 3.42 18.71 10.02
N GLY A 427 3.87 19.45 8.99
CA GLY A 427 4.01 20.92 9.09
C GLY A 427 4.54 21.56 7.80
N PRO A 428 4.76 22.90 7.81
CA PRO A 428 5.19 23.65 6.62
C PRO A 428 6.68 23.49 6.28
N SER A 429 7.51 23.02 7.20
CA SER A 429 8.94 22.74 6.95
C SER A 429 9.10 21.61 5.95
N PHE A 430 10.25 21.49 5.28
CA PHE A 430 10.47 20.40 4.33
C PHE A 430 10.26 19.02 4.96
N PRO A 431 10.84 18.69 6.13
CA PRO A 431 10.53 17.42 6.81
C PRO A 431 9.04 17.27 7.15
N GLY A 432 8.40 18.35 7.61
CA GLY A 432 6.98 18.36 7.95
C GLY A 432 6.06 18.12 6.75
N ARG A 433 6.42 18.63 5.56
CA ARG A 433 5.72 18.34 4.31
C ARG A 433 5.85 16.87 3.90
N VAL A 434 7.03 16.29 4.04
CA VAL A 434 7.23 14.84 3.79
C VAL A 434 6.33 14.03 4.70
N GLN A 435 6.27 14.37 6.00
CA GLN A 435 5.39 13.69 6.95
C GLN A 435 3.91 13.88 6.61
N LEU A 436 3.51 15.08 6.16
CA LEU A 436 2.14 15.33 5.73
C LEU A 436 1.79 14.52 4.47
N VAL A 437 2.70 14.39 3.50
CA VAL A 437 2.48 13.50 2.34
C VAL A 437 2.28 12.06 2.80
N CYS A 438 3.13 11.54 3.69
CA CYS A 438 2.97 10.18 4.23
C CYS A 438 1.66 10.02 5.00
N ALA A 439 1.28 11.01 5.82
CA ALA A 439 0.04 10.99 6.59
C ALA A 439 -1.19 10.92 5.68
N LEU A 440 -1.25 11.78 4.66
CA LEU A 440 -2.37 11.82 3.71
C LEU A 440 -2.41 10.57 2.84
N ALA A 441 -1.26 10.06 2.42
CA ALA A 441 -1.16 8.81 1.65
C ALA A 441 -1.68 7.61 2.47
N LEU A 442 -1.20 7.44 3.70
CA LEU A 442 -1.66 6.36 4.58
C LEU A 442 -3.15 6.50 4.93
N THR A 443 -3.65 7.73 5.14
CA THR A 443 -5.08 7.99 5.33
C THR A 443 -5.88 7.58 4.09
N ALA A 444 -5.46 7.97 2.90
CA ALA A 444 -6.15 7.64 1.66
C ALA A 444 -6.17 6.14 1.39
N ILE A 445 -5.05 5.43 1.60
CA ILE A 445 -4.97 3.98 1.46
C ILE A 445 -5.86 3.29 2.50
N ALA A 446 -5.86 3.73 3.76
CA ALA A 446 -6.71 3.20 4.81
C ALA A 446 -8.20 3.37 4.48
N VAL A 447 -8.62 4.55 4.02
CA VAL A 447 -10.00 4.80 3.59
C VAL A 447 -10.38 3.92 2.39
N GLN A 448 -9.50 3.81 1.40
CA GLN A 448 -9.77 2.97 0.24
C GLN A 448 -9.87 1.49 0.61
N SER A 449 -9.11 1.05 1.62
CA SER A 449 -9.14 -0.34 2.12
C SER A 449 -10.48 -0.73 2.78
N LEU A 450 -11.35 0.24 3.08
CA LEU A 450 -12.73 -0.01 3.47
C LEU A 450 -13.62 -0.49 2.31
N PHE A 451 -13.16 -0.25 1.06
CA PHE A 451 -13.91 -0.58 -0.15
C PHE A 451 -13.16 -1.53 -1.08
N TYR A 452 -11.90 -1.81 -0.81
CA TYR A 452 -11.03 -2.65 -1.62
C TYR A 452 -9.98 -3.30 -0.71
N ALA A 453 -10.06 -4.62 -0.53
CA ALA A 453 -9.24 -5.36 0.44
C ALA A 453 -7.82 -5.58 -0.10
N ASP A 454 -6.95 -4.55 -0.03
CA ASP A 454 -5.56 -4.63 -0.48
C ASP A 454 -4.59 -3.72 0.31
N PHE A 455 -4.93 -3.37 1.55
CA PHE A 455 -4.05 -2.52 2.39
C PHE A 455 -2.63 -3.08 2.50
N PHE A 456 -2.50 -4.38 2.74
CA PHE A 456 -1.22 -5.06 2.88
C PHE A 456 -0.65 -5.57 1.56
N GLU A 457 -1.48 -5.74 0.54
CA GLU A 457 -1.07 -6.16 -0.80
C GLU A 457 -0.53 -4.99 -1.66
N ASP A 458 -0.61 -3.75 -1.16
CA ASP A 458 -0.09 -2.58 -1.87
C ASP A 458 1.32 -2.22 -1.38
N PRO A 459 2.34 -2.32 -2.25
CA PRO A 459 3.72 -1.94 -1.89
C PRO A 459 3.86 -0.46 -1.49
N MET A 460 2.94 0.43 -1.93
CA MET A 460 2.93 1.84 -1.54
C MET A 460 2.69 2.01 -0.04
N THR A 461 1.83 1.18 0.57
CA THR A 461 1.62 1.18 2.03
C THR A 461 2.94 1.02 2.77
N TRP A 462 3.72 0.00 2.40
CA TRP A 462 5.00 -0.33 3.03
C TRP A 462 6.08 0.71 2.75
N GLY A 463 6.07 1.29 1.55
CA GLY A 463 6.93 2.42 1.18
C GLY A 463 6.68 3.64 2.05
N PHE A 464 5.41 4.05 2.22
CA PHE A 464 5.06 5.19 3.07
C PHE A 464 5.33 4.93 4.55
N LEU A 465 5.12 3.71 5.07
CA LEU A 465 5.50 3.32 6.43
C LEU A 465 7.00 3.50 6.66
N ALA A 466 7.83 3.05 5.72
CA ALA A 466 9.29 3.17 5.81
C ALA A 466 9.74 4.65 5.76
N ILE A 467 9.22 5.44 4.82
CA ILE A 467 9.56 6.87 4.66
C ILE A 467 9.13 7.66 5.91
N ALA A 468 7.95 7.38 6.45
CA ALA A 468 7.41 8.05 7.63
C ALA A 468 8.33 7.98 8.85
N VAL A 469 9.05 6.87 8.99
CA VAL A 469 9.96 6.65 10.12
C VAL A 469 11.38 7.10 9.82
N ALA A 470 11.90 6.75 8.64
CA ALA A 470 13.32 6.92 8.33
C ALA A 470 13.67 8.34 7.84
N ALA A 471 12.79 8.99 7.06
CA ALA A 471 13.09 10.30 6.49
C ALA A 471 13.32 11.41 7.55
N PRO A 472 12.54 11.51 8.64
CA PRO A 472 12.76 12.54 9.66
C PRO A 472 14.09 12.43 10.39
N LEU A 473 14.64 11.22 10.52
CA LEU A 473 15.90 10.98 11.21
C LEU A 473 17.11 11.47 10.41
N ALA A 474 16.95 11.54 9.09
CA ALA A 474 18.04 11.91 8.17
C ALA A 474 18.01 13.39 7.74
N LEU A 475 16.93 14.12 8.05
CA LEU A 475 16.77 15.50 7.65
C LEU A 475 17.17 16.45 8.81
N PRO A 476 18.04 17.45 8.58
CA PRO A 476 18.40 18.41 9.62
C PRO A 476 17.15 19.17 10.07
N VAL A 477 16.89 19.14 11.36
CA VAL A 477 15.94 20.06 11.99
C VAL A 477 16.53 21.46 11.84
N SER A 478 15.91 22.32 11.02
CA SER A 478 16.24 23.73 11.01
C SER A 478 15.92 24.27 12.41
N ARG A 479 16.96 24.44 13.25
CA ARG A 479 16.81 25.22 14.49
C ARG A 479 16.33 26.60 14.05
N PRO A 480 15.29 27.17 14.69
CA PRO A 480 15.03 28.60 14.53
C PRO A 480 16.34 29.33 14.84
N ALA A 481 16.77 30.21 13.96
CA ALA A 481 17.85 31.13 14.29
C ALA A 481 17.43 31.83 15.58
N LEU A 482 18.14 31.54 16.65
CA LEU A 482 18.07 32.37 17.84
C LEU A 482 18.41 33.78 17.33
N SER A 483 17.42 34.65 17.30
CA SER A 483 17.63 36.05 17.06
C SER A 483 18.72 36.50 18.04
N GLY A 484 19.87 36.82 17.49
CA GLY A 484 21.01 37.27 18.23
C GLY A 484 20.60 38.44 19.09
N ASP A 485 20.75 38.23 20.35
CA ASP A 485 20.59 39.24 21.37
C ASP A 485 21.62 40.36 21.21
N GLY A 486 21.11 41.51 21.44
CA GLY A 486 21.73 42.78 21.55
C GLY A 486 23.18 42.80 22.01
N ASP A 487 23.89 43.55 21.24
CA ASP A 487 25.16 44.12 21.56
C ASP A 487 25.03 44.94 22.86
N PRO A 488 25.74 44.62 23.95
CA PRO A 488 25.77 45.50 25.10
C PRO A 488 26.69 46.70 24.77
N ALA A 489 26.05 47.84 24.65
CA ALA A 489 26.65 49.16 24.49
C ALA A 489 27.95 49.29 25.32
N GLY A 490 28.98 49.73 24.62
CA GLY A 490 30.25 50.10 25.22
C GLY A 490 30.13 51.18 26.25
N THR A 491 30.72 50.94 27.41
CA THR A 491 31.16 51.94 28.34
C THR A 491 32.66 52.11 28.18
N GLN A 492 33.08 53.23 27.59
CA GLN A 492 34.45 53.72 27.72
C GLN A 492 34.63 54.30 29.14
N PRO A 493 35.75 54.02 29.83
CA PRO A 493 36.19 54.81 30.99
C PRO A 493 37.09 55.96 30.53
N GLN A 494 36.88 57.11 31.18
CA GLN A 494 37.82 58.19 31.19
C GLN A 494 39.11 57.82 31.90
#